data_8d7e083a448745fdde2b90c086592951
#
_entry.id   8d7e083a448745fdde2b90c086592951
#
_cell.length_a   1.000
_cell.length_b   1.000
_cell.length_c   1.000
_cell.angle_alpha   90.00
_cell.angle_beta   90.00
_cell.angle_gamma   90.00
#
_symmetry.space_group_name_H-M   'P 1'
#
loop_
_entity.id
_entity.type
_entity.pdbx_description
1 polymer ?
#
loop_
_entity_poly.entity_id
_entity_poly.type
_entity_poly.pdbx_seq_one_letter_code
_entity_poly.pdbx_strand_id
1 'polypeptide(L)'
;MDSNHTGAKSPAKKRGGRSARRRSREFALQGVYQALGGGMESLVLDPEAIDAAALEAEDFDKADQAFYRELLHGVTEEFPSLEASYAPHIDREVTSLSPIERAILLIGTYELKNTTTPYRVVINEAVELAKSFGGSDGFKYVNGVLDKMVPELRPYEVVKGKNA
;
A
#
# COMPACT_ATOMS: atom_id res chain seq x y z
N MET A 1 23.23 -23.69 -21.00
CA MET A 1 22.98 -23.38 -20.69
C MET A 1 22.53 -22.97 -20.11
N ASP A 2 22.58 -22.85 -19.90
CA ASP A 2 22.18 -22.32 -19.15
C ASP A 2 21.89 -21.75 -18.55
N SER A 3 22.19 -21.99 -18.56
CA SER A 3 21.96 -21.55 -17.71
C SER A 3 21.87 -20.81 -17.26
N ASN A 4 22.10 -20.82 -17.20
CA ASN A 4 22.08 -20.09 -16.50
C ASN A 4 21.79 -19.41 -16.14
N HIS A 5 21.90 -19.65 -16.20
CA HIS A 5 21.67 -18.94 -15.66
C HIS A 5 21.30 -18.33 -15.04
N THR A 6 21.59 -18.59 -14.88
CA THR A 6 21.29 -18.17 -14.25
C THR A 6 21.14 -17.50 -13.54
N GLY A 7 21.37 -17.58 -13.25
CA GLY A 7 21.22 -16.85 -12.40
C GLY A 7 21.24 -16.14 -12.01
N ALA A 8 21.70 -16.29 -12.09
CA ALA A 8 21.67 -15.57 -11.65
C ALA A 8 21.32 -15.06 -11.32
N LYS A 9 21.21 -15.12 -11.13
CA LYS A 9 20.70 -14.64 -10.94
C LYS A 9 20.30 -14.29 -10.07
N SER A 10 20.30 -14.52 -9.69
CA SER A 10 19.84 -14.17 -8.78
C SER A 10 19.84 -13.09 -7.99
N PRO A 11 20.62 -12.59 -7.53
CA PRO A 11 20.48 -11.40 -6.76
C PRO A 11 20.00 -10.29 -7.56
N ALA A 12 20.27 -10.39 -8.78
CA ALA A 12 19.83 -9.34 -9.59
C ALA A 12 18.41 -9.19 -9.45
N LYS A 13 17.74 -10.23 -9.29
CA LYS A 13 16.45 -10.08 -9.20
C LYS A 13 16.07 -9.48 -8.00
N LYS A 14 16.77 -9.63 -6.96
CA LYS A 14 16.33 -9.00 -5.88
C LYS A 14 16.52 -7.59 -5.98
N ARG A 15 17.52 -7.13 -6.59
CA ARG A 15 17.68 -5.78 -6.73
C ARG A 15 16.74 -5.22 -7.69
N GLY A 16 16.62 -5.76 -8.81
CA GLY A 16 15.72 -5.25 -9.80
C GLY A 16 14.33 -5.81 -9.64
N GLY A 17 14.20 -6.91 -8.95
CA GLY A 17 12.93 -7.57 -8.86
C GLY A 17 12.08 -7.08 -7.71
N ARG A 18 10.79 -7.12 -7.89
CA ARG A 18 9.87 -6.80 -6.84
C ARG A 18 9.45 -8.06 -6.14
N SER A 19 9.33 -8.00 -4.81
CA SER A 19 8.84 -9.14 -4.05
C SER A 19 7.38 -9.39 -4.41
N ALA A 20 6.91 -10.60 -4.11
CA ALA A 20 5.51 -10.92 -4.35
C ALA A 20 4.60 -10.00 -3.58
N ARG A 21 4.97 -9.63 -2.35
CA ARG A 21 4.13 -8.74 -1.56
C ARG A 21 4.15 -7.31 -2.09
N ARG A 22 5.26 -6.87 -2.64
CA ARG A 22 5.28 -5.55 -3.27
C ARG A 22 4.35 -5.53 -4.49
N ARG A 23 4.34 -6.60 -5.27
CA ARG A 23 3.40 -6.69 -6.38
C ARG A 23 1.97 -6.67 -5.89
N SER A 24 1.71 -7.34 -4.76
CA SER A 24 0.37 -7.34 -4.18
C SER A 24 -0.07 -5.93 -3.82
N ARG A 25 0.84 -5.14 -3.25
CA ARG A 25 0.53 -3.75 -2.91
C ARG A 25 0.26 -2.91 -4.16
N GLU A 26 1.00 -3.17 -5.23
CA GLU A 26 0.78 -2.44 -6.48
C GLU A 26 -0.59 -2.76 -7.07
N PHE A 27 -0.97 -4.03 -7.07
CA PHE A 27 -2.30 -4.40 -7.56
C PHE A 27 -3.40 -3.86 -6.65
N ALA A 28 -3.18 -3.89 -5.33
CA ALA A 28 -4.16 -3.33 -4.40
C ALA A 28 -4.31 -1.83 -4.61
N LEU A 29 -3.20 -1.13 -4.86
CA LEU A 29 -3.25 0.29 -5.14
C LEU A 29 -4.10 0.58 -6.36
N GLN A 30 -3.91 -0.19 -7.43
CA GLN A 30 -4.71 -0.02 -8.63
C GLN A 30 -6.18 -0.26 -8.35
N GLY A 31 -6.48 -1.28 -7.55
CA GLY A 31 -7.86 -1.59 -7.22
C GLY A 31 -8.53 -0.50 -6.38
N VAL A 32 -7.82 -0.01 -5.38
CA VAL A 32 -8.35 1.05 -4.54
C VAL A 32 -8.52 2.33 -5.35
N TYR A 33 -7.56 2.62 -6.23
CA TYR A 33 -7.65 3.79 -7.09
C TYR A 33 -8.89 3.72 -7.98
N GLN A 34 -9.16 2.55 -8.56
CA GLN A 34 -10.37 2.37 -9.36
C GLN A 34 -11.61 2.59 -8.50
N ALA A 35 -11.59 2.10 -7.28
CA ALA A 35 -12.71 2.24 -6.37
C ALA A 35 -12.99 3.69 -6.04
N LEU A 36 -11.94 4.50 -5.94
CA LEU A 36 -12.11 5.92 -5.66
C LEU A 36 -12.65 6.69 -6.86
N GLY A 37 -12.64 6.06 -8.03
CA GLY A 37 -13.28 6.65 -9.19
C GLY A 37 -12.76 8.02 -9.57
N GLY A 38 -11.46 8.20 -9.44
CA GLY A 38 -10.88 9.48 -9.80
C GLY A 38 -11.13 10.56 -8.75
N GLY A 39 -11.39 10.16 -7.52
CA GLY A 39 -11.57 11.12 -6.46
C GLY A 39 -12.99 11.26 -5.95
N MET A 40 -13.84 10.30 -6.28
CA MET A 40 -15.19 10.31 -5.75
C MET A 40 -15.14 10.22 -4.22
N GLU A 41 -16.18 10.75 -3.59
CA GLU A 41 -16.18 10.86 -2.14
C GLU A 41 -16.27 9.54 -1.41
N SER A 42 -16.92 8.56 -2.01
CA SER A 42 -17.09 7.28 -1.35
C SER A 42 -16.63 6.18 -2.30
N LEU A 43 -16.26 5.06 -1.70
CA LEU A 43 -15.91 3.91 -2.48
C LEU A 43 -17.17 3.29 -3.04
N VAL A 44 -17.25 3.23 -4.36
CA VAL A 44 -18.32 2.54 -5.04
C VAL A 44 -17.65 1.31 -5.58
N LEU A 45 -17.49 0.31 -4.73
CA LEU A 45 -16.61 -0.75 -5.08
C LEU A 45 -17.26 -2.10 -4.97
N ASP A 46 -17.12 -2.85 -6.03
CA ASP A 46 -17.38 -4.28 -6.00
C ASP A 46 -16.01 -4.95 -5.99
N PRO A 47 -15.49 -5.35 -4.84
CA PRO A 47 -14.16 -5.94 -4.79
C PRO A 47 -14.06 -7.22 -5.62
N GLU A 48 -15.17 -7.92 -5.79
CA GLU A 48 -15.16 -9.13 -6.59
C GLU A 48 -14.88 -8.82 -8.05
N ALA A 49 -15.45 -7.74 -8.56
CA ALA A 49 -15.22 -7.35 -9.95
C ALA A 49 -13.77 -6.92 -10.16
N ILE A 50 -13.20 -6.22 -9.17
CA ILE A 50 -11.81 -5.80 -9.25
C ILE A 50 -10.90 -7.01 -9.19
N ASP A 51 -11.21 -7.99 -8.33
CA ASP A 51 -10.44 -9.23 -8.27
C ASP A 51 -10.46 -9.95 -9.59
N ALA A 52 -11.62 -10.00 -10.23
CA ALA A 52 -11.74 -10.68 -11.52
C ALA A 52 -10.85 -10.02 -12.58
N ALA A 53 -10.80 -8.68 -12.57
CA ALA A 53 -9.95 -7.96 -13.50
C ALA A 53 -8.47 -8.19 -13.19
N ALA A 54 -8.11 -8.25 -11.90
CA ALA A 54 -6.73 -8.49 -11.51
C ALA A 54 -6.25 -9.86 -11.98
N LEU A 55 -7.11 -10.86 -11.89
CA LEU A 55 -6.74 -12.21 -12.32
C LEU A 55 -6.33 -12.27 -13.79
N GLU A 56 -6.83 -11.34 -14.59
CA GLU A 56 -6.49 -11.30 -16.00
C GLU A 56 -5.25 -10.49 -16.30
N ALA A 57 -4.71 -9.80 -15.30
CA ALA A 57 -3.57 -8.94 -15.53
C ALA A 57 -2.29 -9.75 -15.66
N GLU A 58 -1.42 -9.30 -16.54
CA GLU A 58 -0.11 -9.90 -16.69
C GLU A 58 0.65 -9.76 -15.39
N ASP A 59 1.34 -10.81 -15.00
CA ASP A 59 2.17 -10.82 -13.79
C ASP A 59 1.40 -10.89 -12.47
N PHE A 60 0.07 -10.98 -12.51
CA PHE A 60 -0.66 -11.14 -11.26
C PHE A 60 -0.29 -12.45 -10.56
N ASP A 61 0.07 -13.46 -11.33
CA ASP A 61 0.48 -14.74 -10.75
C ASP A 61 1.79 -14.63 -9.97
N LYS A 62 2.54 -13.55 -10.15
CA LYS A 62 3.77 -13.32 -9.40
C LYS A 62 3.52 -12.61 -8.07
N ALA A 63 2.32 -12.17 -7.83
CA ALA A 63 1.96 -11.52 -6.58
C ALA A 63 1.55 -12.55 -5.54
N ASP A 64 1.60 -12.13 -4.28
CA ASP A 64 0.97 -12.89 -3.20
C ASP A 64 -0.51 -12.54 -3.26
N GLN A 65 -1.29 -13.41 -3.88
CA GLN A 65 -2.68 -13.11 -4.16
C GLN A 65 -3.52 -12.99 -2.90
N ALA A 66 -3.21 -13.79 -1.88
CA ALA A 66 -3.94 -13.69 -0.62
C ALA A 66 -3.70 -12.33 0.03
N PHE A 67 -2.48 -11.84 0.00
CA PHE A 67 -2.18 -10.53 0.58
C PHE A 67 -2.84 -9.41 -0.22
N TYR A 68 -2.83 -9.52 -1.56
CA TYR A 68 -3.54 -8.56 -2.39
C TYR A 68 -5.01 -8.48 -1.99
N ARG A 69 -5.65 -9.64 -1.85
CA ARG A 69 -7.07 -9.67 -1.51
C ARG A 69 -7.32 -9.10 -0.11
N GLU A 70 -6.43 -9.42 0.82
CA GLU A 70 -6.54 -8.87 2.15
C GLU A 70 -6.53 -7.34 2.11
N LEU A 71 -5.60 -6.76 1.36
CA LEU A 71 -5.48 -5.31 1.30
C LEU A 71 -6.69 -4.67 0.62
N LEU A 72 -7.08 -5.19 -0.53
CA LEU A 72 -8.19 -4.59 -1.24
C LEU A 72 -9.49 -4.70 -0.47
N HIS A 73 -9.79 -5.91 0.00
CA HIS A 73 -11.04 -6.13 0.73
C HIS A 73 -11.04 -5.44 2.08
N GLY A 74 -9.90 -5.45 2.77
CA GLY A 74 -9.81 -4.78 4.05
C GLY A 74 -10.00 -3.28 3.94
N VAL A 75 -9.40 -2.67 2.93
CA VAL A 75 -9.57 -1.23 2.72
C VAL A 75 -11.03 -0.91 2.42
N THR A 76 -11.69 -1.71 1.57
CA THR A 76 -13.07 -1.41 1.24
C THR A 76 -14.00 -1.62 2.41
N GLU A 77 -13.74 -2.61 3.23
CA GLU A 77 -14.58 -2.87 4.40
C GLU A 77 -14.38 -1.84 5.49
N GLU A 78 -13.18 -1.35 5.66
CA GLU A 78 -12.86 -0.44 6.76
C GLU A 78 -12.67 0.99 6.31
N PHE A 79 -13.10 1.32 5.12
CA PHE A 79 -12.83 2.60 4.50
C PHE A 79 -13.06 3.80 5.42
N PRO A 80 -14.23 3.97 6.04
CA PRO A 80 -14.45 5.17 6.85
C PRO A 80 -13.52 5.23 8.07
N SER A 81 -13.28 4.10 8.68
CA SER A 81 -12.42 4.02 9.85
C SER A 81 -10.97 4.33 9.49
N LEU A 82 -10.52 3.84 8.34
CA LEU A 82 -9.15 4.12 7.90
C LEU A 82 -8.98 5.60 7.60
N GLU A 83 -9.93 6.21 6.93
CA GLU A 83 -9.85 7.65 6.66
C GLU A 83 -9.88 8.45 7.95
N ALA A 84 -10.69 8.05 8.91
CA ALA A 84 -10.74 8.73 10.19
C ALA A 84 -9.41 8.65 10.93
N SER A 85 -8.66 7.57 10.71
CA SER A 85 -7.36 7.42 11.37
C SER A 85 -6.32 8.38 10.83
N TYR A 86 -6.25 8.61 9.53
CA TYR A 86 -5.20 9.47 9.02
C TYR A 86 -5.65 10.93 8.85
N ALA A 87 -6.95 11.19 8.81
CA ALA A 87 -7.45 12.55 8.59
C ALA A 87 -6.87 13.60 9.56
N PRO A 88 -6.72 13.30 10.86
CA PRO A 88 -6.14 14.30 11.76
C PRO A 88 -4.69 14.65 11.45
N HIS A 89 -4.03 13.84 10.67
CA HIS A 89 -2.59 14.01 10.41
C HIS A 89 -2.29 14.64 9.06
N ILE A 90 -3.33 14.93 8.28
CA ILE A 90 -3.11 15.62 7.01
C ILE A 90 -3.43 17.10 7.22
N ASP A 91 -2.85 17.95 6.38
CA ASP A 91 -2.95 19.40 6.53
C ASP A 91 -3.97 20.00 5.56
N ARG A 92 -4.88 19.18 5.04
CA ARG A 92 -5.85 19.60 4.05
C ARG A 92 -7.04 18.66 4.13
N GLU A 93 -8.09 18.98 3.37
CA GLU A 93 -9.25 18.11 3.30
C GLU A 93 -8.89 16.81 2.60
N VAL A 94 -9.49 15.72 3.06
CA VAL A 94 -9.24 14.42 2.42
C VAL A 94 -9.58 14.48 0.94
N THR A 95 -10.63 15.21 0.57
CA THR A 95 -11.05 15.29 -0.82
C THR A 95 -10.09 16.07 -1.70
N SER A 96 -9.15 16.81 -1.11
CA SER A 96 -8.16 17.52 -1.90
C SER A 96 -6.88 16.72 -2.09
N LEU A 97 -6.80 15.52 -1.54
CA LEU A 97 -5.68 14.63 -1.82
C LEU A 97 -5.82 14.07 -3.24
N SER A 98 -4.70 13.82 -3.89
CA SER A 98 -4.79 13.13 -5.17
C SER A 98 -5.32 11.72 -4.90
N PRO A 99 -6.05 11.13 -5.84
CA PRO A 99 -6.56 9.77 -5.65
C PRO A 99 -5.46 8.75 -5.38
N ILE A 100 -4.28 8.93 -5.97
CA ILE A 100 -3.15 8.03 -5.72
C ILE A 100 -2.67 8.16 -4.28
N GLU A 101 -2.48 9.39 -3.80
CA GLU A 101 -2.05 9.60 -2.42
C GLU A 101 -3.07 9.06 -1.44
N ARG A 102 -4.35 9.30 -1.74
CA ARG A 102 -5.42 8.81 -0.88
C ARG A 102 -5.40 7.28 -0.82
N ALA A 103 -5.26 6.63 -1.96
CA ALA A 103 -5.21 5.17 -2.02
C ALA A 103 -4.02 4.62 -1.24
N ILE A 104 -2.86 5.25 -1.39
CA ILE A 104 -1.67 4.80 -0.68
C ILE A 104 -1.84 4.97 0.84
N LEU A 105 -2.42 6.09 1.27
CA LEU A 105 -2.66 6.30 2.69
C LEU A 105 -3.65 5.29 3.25
N LEU A 106 -4.67 4.94 2.48
CA LEU A 106 -5.63 3.93 2.92
C LEU A 106 -4.95 2.57 3.10
N ILE A 107 -4.13 2.18 2.14
CA ILE A 107 -3.44 0.89 2.22
C ILE A 107 -2.44 0.88 3.38
N GLY A 108 -1.65 1.95 3.51
CA GLY A 108 -0.68 2.03 4.59
C GLY A 108 -1.33 2.02 5.95
N THR A 109 -2.43 2.75 6.10
CA THR A 109 -3.17 2.78 7.35
C THR A 109 -3.74 1.40 7.66
N TYR A 110 -4.28 0.71 6.65
CA TYR A 110 -4.77 -0.64 6.86
C TYR A 110 -3.66 -1.55 7.38
N GLU A 111 -2.49 -1.49 6.77
CA GLU A 111 -1.39 -2.35 7.21
C GLU A 111 -0.93 -2.00 8.62
N LEU A 112 -0.86 -0.73 8.96
CA LEU A 112 -0.47 -0.35 10.31
C LEU A 112 -1.48 -0.84 11.34
N LYS A 113 -2.77 -0.85 11.01
CA LYS A 113 -3.80 -1.25 11.95
C LYS A 113 -3.97 -2.76 12.05
N ASN A 114 -3.81 -3.47 10.97
CA ASN A 114 -4.32 -4.83 10.87
C ASN A 114 -3.32 -5.92 10.55
N THR A 115 -2.05 -5.57 10.29
CA THR A 115 -1.07 -6.61 9.99
C THR A 115 0.09 -6.54 10.97
N THR A 116 0.93 -7.57 10.94
CA THR A 116 2.11 -7.62 11.78
C THR A 116 3.36 -7.17 11.05
N THR A 117 3.22 -6.70 9.81
CA THR A 117 4.36 -6.16 9.07
C THR A 117 4.97 -5.02 9.88
N PRO A 118 6.29 -5.02 10.12
CA PRO A 118 6.90 -3.93 10.89
C PRO A 118 6.57 -2.56 10.28
N TYR A 119 6.35 -1.57 11.16
CA TYR A 119 5.87 -0.29 10.65
C TYR A 119 6.86 0.36 9.69
N ARG A 120 8.16 0.14 9.90
CA ARG A 120 9.14 0.73 8.98
C ARG A 120 9.02 0.16 7.59
N VAL A 121 8.68 -1.12 7.49
CA VAL A 121 8.45 -1.76 6.20
C VAL A 121 7.18 -1.21 5.58
N VAL A 122 6.11 -1.07 6.38
CA VAL A 122 4.86 -0.52 5.86
C VAL A 122 5.09 0.87 5.26
N ILE A 123 5.77 1.74 5.99
CA ILE A 123 6.01 3.10 5.52
C ILE A 123 6.92 3.09 4.30
N ASN A 124 7.98 2.30 4.34
CA ASN A 124 8.90 2.24 3.22
C ASN A 124 8.20 1.78 1.94
N GLU A 125 7.32 0.78 2.06
CA GLU A 125 6.59 0.29 0.89
C GLU A 125 5.61 1.33 0.38
N ALA A 126 4.95 2.05 1.28
CA ALA A 126 4.06 3.13 0.86
C ALA A 126 4.83 4.23 0.14
N VAL A 127 6.02 4.56 0.63
CA VAL A 127 6.88 5.55 -0.02
C VAL A 127 7.29 5.08 -1.42
N GLU A 128 7.62 3.79 -1.56
CA GLU A 128 7.98 3.27 -2.87
C GLU A 128 6.80 3.32 -3.84
N LEU A 129 5.60 3.04 -3.36
CA LEU A 129 4.41 3.18 -4.20
C LEU A 129 4.24 4.63 -4.64
N ALA A 130 4.44 5.56 -3.73
CA ALA A 130 4.28 6.97 -4.06
C ALA A 130 5.32 7.44 -5.08
N LYS A 131 6.54 6.92 -4.97
CA LYS A 131 7.58 7.25 -5.96
C LYS A 131 7.25 6.69 -7.32
N SER A 132 6.65 5.51 -7.37
CA SER A 132 6.35 4.87 -8.66
C SER A 132 5.10 5.43 -9.32
N PHE A 133 4.10 5.81 -8.53
CA PHE A 133 2.79 6.15 -9.07
C PHE A 133 2.31 7.56 -8.74
N GLY A 134 2.95 8.24 -7.80
CA GLY A 134 2.51 9.56 -7.39
C GLY A 134 3.30 10.68 -8.05
N GLY A 135 3.05 11.89 -7.62
CA GLY A 135 3.77 13.06 -8.10
C GLY A 135 5.15 13.16 -7.48
N SER A 136 5.91 14.15 -7.89
CA SER A 136 7.32 14.24 -7.55
C SER A 136 7.59 14.30 -6.04
N ASP A 137 6.70 14.93 -5.27
CA ASP A 137 6.92 15.05 -3.83
C ASP A 137 5.90 14.28 -2.99
N GLY A 138 5.03 13.51 -3.65
CA GLY A 138 4.00 12.78 -2.93
C GLY A 138 4.56 11.82 -1.89
N PHE A 139 5.73 11.25 -2.17
CA PHE A 139 6.31 10.28 -1.24
C PHE A 139 6.67 10.91 0.10
N LYS A 140 7.10 12.17 0.09
CA LYS A 140 7.43 12.85 1.35
C LYS A 140 6.19 13.07 2.19
N TYR A 141 5.11 13.42 1.53
CA TYR A 141 3.85 13.66 2.22
C TYR A 141 3.32 12.36 2.83
N VAL A 142 3.32 11.29 2.05
CA VAL A 142 2.86 10.00 2.52
C VAL A 142 3.70 9.54 3.71
N ASN A 143 5.00 9.67 3.61
CA ASN A 143 5.89 9.29 4.70
C ASN A 143 5.55 10.05 5.97
N GLY A 144 5.36 11.36 5.86
CA GLY A 144 5.07 12.19 7.04
C GLY A 144 3.75 11.84 7.69
N VAL A 145 2.71 11.60 6.89
CA VAL A 145 1.40 11.28 7.44
C VAL A 145 1.42 9.93 8.15
N LEU A 146 1.97 8.91 7.49
CA LEU A 146 2.01 7.57 8.08
C LEU A 146 2.85 7.56 9.35
N ASP A 147 3.97 8.26 9.34
CA ASP A 147 4.86 8.29 10.49
C ASP A 147 4.15 8.88 11.72
N LYS A 148 3.29 9.86 11.53
CA LYS A 148 2.55 10.46 12.63
C LYS A 148 1.57 9.51 13.29
N MET A 149 1.13 8.49 12.57
CA MET A 149 0.18 7.53 13.12
C MET A 149 0.84 6.40 13.90
N VAL A 150 2.16 6.23 13.74
CA VAL A 150 2.84 5.09 14.35
C VAL A 150 2.68 5.03 15.88
N PRO A 151 2.82 6.14 16.63
CA PRO A 151 2.65 6.03 18.09
C PRO A 151 1.26 5.57 18.51
N GLU A 152 0.25 5.88 17.73
CA GLU A 152 -1.12 5.46 18.03
C GLU A 152 -1.37 4.01 17.64
N LEU A 153 -0.89 3.61 16.48
CA LEU A 153 -1.23 2.31 15.92
C LEU A 153 -0.22 1.23 16.23
N ARG A 154 1.01 1.60 16.54
CA ARG A 154 2.08 0.66 16.80
C ARG A 154 2.88 1.05 18.06
N PRO A 155 2.18 1.28 19.18
CA PRO A 155 2.89 1.75 20.39
C PRO A 155 3.98 0.80 20.87
N TYR A 156 3.78 -0.49 20.70
CA TYR A 156 4.78 -1.45 21.16
C TYR A 156 6.06 -1.36 20.33
N GLU A 157 5.93 -1.14 19.04
CA GLU A 157 7.12 -1.03 18.20
C GLU A 157 7.92 0.23 18.51
N VAL A 158 7.22 1.33 18.81
CA VAL A 158 7.89 2.58 19.13
C VAL A 158 8.68 2.45 20.44
N VAL A 159 8.06 1.86 21.47
CA VAL A 159 8.73 1.66 22.74
C VAL A 159 9.93 0.75 22.56
N LYS A 160 9.76 -0.34 21.83
CA LYS A 160 10.84 -1.27 21.59
C LYS A 160 11.99 -0.59 20.86
N GLY A 161 11.67 0.22 19.87
CA GLY A 161 12.69 0.95 19.12
C GLY A 161 13.47 1.92 19.98
N LYS A 162 12.81 2.57 20.94
CA LYS A 162 13.50 3.49 21.83
C LYS A 162 14.43 2.76 22.77
N ASN A 163 14.06 1.56 23.15
CA ASN A 163 14.86 0.79 24.09
C ASN A 163 15.95 -0.02 23.40
N ALA A 164 15.87 -0.12 22.12
CA ALA A 164 16.89 -0.81 21.37
C ALA A 164 18.04 0.13 21.05
#